data_e6afa3ca5e43d23cf09b1dc92fc291bb
#
_entry.id   e6afa3ca5e43d23cf09b1dc92fc291bb
#
_cell.length_a   1.000
_cell.length_b   1.000
_cell.length_c   1.000
_cell.angle_alpha   90.00
_cell.angle_beta   90.00
_cell.angle_gamma   90.00
#
_symmetry.space_group_name_H-M   'P 1'
#
loop_
_entity.id
_entity.type
_entity.pdbx_description
1 polymer ?
#
loop_
_entity_poly.entity_id
_entity_poly.type
_entity_poly.pdbx_seq_one_letter_code
_entity_poly.pdbx_strand_id
1 'polypeptide(L)'
;MSKTAFGSGSGSGAAGGTVVVGASADNVPNLTVHTFSSPRHTTRYLAAGPADGPLMILLHGWPEIGLMWRAQIEAFASEGWRCVAPDMRGYGGSSAPAASEAYALNEIVHDMVELHDHLGARPAIWVGHDWGSPVAGALAAHHGARSRGVVLISVPYFPEGFALPNLVPLIDRQLYPADQYPDGQWDYFRFYLTHFSQTVSDFEADTPATLASLYRRGNPASVGQVSPSALITKNGGRYGSAHRAPATPPDPALWTPIDFDALVDAFDVSGFRSVNAWYLNDTANIAYARTAPKGGQLRQPVLFVNGDWDAICDINRSRLGEPMRSACADLSITNLPAGHWLPLERKAELVQAIRAWLKTSGL
;
A
#
# COMPACT_ATOMS: atom_id res chain seq x y z
N MET A 1 -19.36 61.55 -14.72
CA MET A 1 -18.49 61.53 -15.91
C MET A 1 -17.33 60.57 -15.70
N SER A 2 -17.14 59.79 -16.61
CA SER A 2 -16.11 58.81 -17.04
C SER A 2 -16.20 57.40 -16.47
N LYS A 3 -16.71 56.52 -17.31
CA LYS A 3 -16.57 55.06 -17.26
C LYS A 3 -15.16 54.71 -17.75
N THR A 4 -14.49 53.76 -17.08
CA THR A 4 -13.46 52.96 -17.72
C THR A 4 -13.68 51.48 -17.35
N ALA A 5 -13.89 50.71 -18.40
CA ALA A 5 -14.06 49.27 -18.36
C ALA A 5 -12.71 48.58 -18.11
N PHE A 6 -12.71 47.51 -17.31
CA PHE A 6 -11.58 46.58 -17.24
C PHE A 6 -11.97 45.26 -17.88
N GLY A 7 -11.12 44.85 -18.80
CA GLY A 7 -11.25 43.65 -19.57
C GLY A 7 -10.97 42.40 -18.75
N SER A 8 -11.72 41.37 -19.10
CA SER A 8 -11.57 39.99 -18.67
C SER A 8 -10.29 39.37 -19.24
N GLY A 9 -9.35 39.01 -18.36
CA GLY A 9 -8.21 38.15 -18.67
C GLY A 9 -8.33 36.86 -17.92
N SER A 10 -8.84 35.81 -18.61
CA SER A 10 -8.78 34.44 -18.13
C SER A 10 -7.36 33.91 -18.30
N GLY A 11 -6.70 33.64 -17.21
CA GLY A 11 -5.41 32.95 -17.17
C GLY A 11 -5.40 31.92 -16.06
N SER A 12 -5.90 30.70 -16.34
CA SER A 12 -5.76 29.56 -15.46
C SER A 12 -4.40 28.92 -15.68
N GLY A 13 -3.45 29.25 -14.84
CA GLY A 13 -2.17 28.56 -14.72
C GLY A 13 -1.99 28.14 -13.28
N ALA A 14 -2.39 26.92 -12.93
CA ALA A 14 -2.04 26.31 -11.66
C ALA A 14 -0.55 25.97 -11.70
N ALA A 15 0.30 26.85 -11.14
CA ALA A 15 1.70 26.55 -10.88
C ALA A 15 1.78 25.57 -9.71
N GLY A 16 2.01 24.29 -9.99
CA GLY A 16 2.40 23.30 -8.99
C GLY A 16 3.77 23.69 -8.42
N GLY A 17 3.78 24.11 -7.16
CA GLY A 17 5.02 24.40 -6.44
C GLY A 17 5.79 23.11 -6.17
N THR A 18 7.01 22.99 -6.67
CA THR A 18 7.92 21.89 -6.35
C THR A 18 8.56 22.18 -4.99
N VAL A 19 8.25 21.41 -3.97
CA VAL A 19 8.92 21.49 -2.67
C VAL A 19 9.94 20.35 -2.60
N VAL A 20 11.22 20.68 -2.46
CA VAL A 20 12.29 19.70 -2.23
C VAL A 20 12.20 19.25 -0.77
N VAL A 21 11.93 17.98 -0.53
CA VAL A 21 12.01 17.40 0.83
C VAL A 21 13.48 17.31 1.19
N GLY A 22 13.86 17.96 2.30
CA GLY A 22 15.22 18.18 2.74
C GLY A 22 16.16 17.01 2.54
N ALA A 23 17.21 17.26 1.79
CA ALA A 23 18.28 16.33 1.52
C ALA A 23 19.25 16.30 2.70
N SER A 24 19.54 15.14 3.24
CA SER A 24 20.88 14.87 3.72
C SER A 24 21.76 14.79 2.46
N ALA A 25 22.90 15.48 2.50
CA ALA A 25 23.76 15.72 1.36
C ALA A 25 24.57 14.46 1.02
N ASP A 26 24.02 13.51 0.30
CA ASP A 26 24.76 12.47 -0.40
C ASP A 26 23.88 11.87 -1.50
N ASN A 27 24.07 12.35 -2.75
CA ASN A 27 23.76 11.73 -4.04
C ASN A 27 22.40 11.02 -4.26
N VAL A 28 21.30 11.56 -3.75
CA VAL A 28 19.96 11.10 -4.13
C VAL A 28 19.52 11.90 -5.36
N PRO A 29 19.09 11.24 -6.46
CA PRO A 29 18.41 11.95 -7.54
C PRO A 29 17.20 12.67 -6.94
N ASN A 30 17.09 13.98 -7.11
CA ASN A 30 16.13 14.89 -6.49
C ASN A 30 14.74 14.27 -6.27
N LEU A 31 14.51 13.72 -5.07
CA LEU A 31 13.19 13.28 -4.66
C LEU A 31 12.32 14.53 -4.49
N THR A 32 11.31 14.69 -5.33
CA THR A 32 10.44 15.86 -5.38
C THR A 32 9.01 15.49 -4.96
N VAL A 33 8.34 16.44 -4.32
CA VAL A 33 6.93 16.34 -3.94
C VAL A 33 6.08 17.05 -5.00
N HIS A 34 5.03 16.37 -5.43
CA HIS A 34 4.09 16.87 -6.40
C HIS A 34 2.65 16.69 -5.90
N THR A 35 1.75 17.42 -6.51
CA THR A 35 0.30 17.29 -6.29
C THR A 35 -0.40 17.28 -7.64
N PHE A 36 -1.27 16.34 -7.85
CA PHE A 36 -2.19 16.24 -8.98
C PHE A 36 -3.62 16.29 -8.48
N SER A 37 -4.47 17.13 -9.08
CA SER A 37 -5.89 17.24 -8.73
C SER A 37 -6.74 16.95 -9.95
N SER A 38 -7.67 16.01 -9.82
CA SER A 38 -8.79 15.78 -10.70
C SER A 38 -10.09 16.35 -10.07
N PRO A 39 -11.21 16.38 -10.78
CA PRO A 39 -12.51 16.71 -10.17
C PRO A 39 -12.92 15.76 -9.03
N ARG A 40 -12.38 14.56 -8.99
CA ARG A 40 -12.71 13.51 -8.00
C ARG A 40 -11.79 13.49 -6.80
N HIS A 41 -10.49 13.73 -7.02
CA HIS A 41 -9.46 13.42 -6.04
C HIS A 41 -8.21 14.28 -6.22
N THR A 42 -7.55 14.59 -5.12
CA THR A 42 -6.21 15.16 -5.12
C THR A 42 -5.23 14.12 -4.62
N THR A 43 -4.22 13.81 -5.43
CA THR A 43 -3.13 12.89 -5.08
C THR A 43 -1.84 13.67 -4.87
N ARG A 44 -1.29 13.60 -3.66
CA ARG A 44 0.10 13.99 -3.40
C ARG A 44 1.00 12.81 -3.75
N TYR A 45 2.14 13.04 -4.38
CA TYR A 45 3.08 11.97 -4.70
C TYR A 45 4.54 12.43 -4.66
N LEU A 46 5.41 11.48 -4.39
CA LEU A 46 6.85 11.62 -4.53
C LEU A 46 7.25 11.18 -5.93
N ALA A 47 8.24 11.86 -6.52
CA ALA A 47 8.80 11.46 -7.81
C ALA A 47 10.31 11.67 -7.85
N ALA A 48 11.00 10.77 -8.58
CA ALA A 48 12.43 10.89 -8.90
C ALA A 48 12.74 10.21 -10.22
N GLY A 49 13.91 10.54 -10.79
CA GLY A 49 14.37 10.01 -12.06
C GLY A 49 13.91 10.82 -13.28
N PRO A 50 14.37 10.47 -14.49
CA PRO A 50 14.10 11.23 -15.69
C PRO A 50 12.62 11.16 -16.10
N ALA A 51 12.05 12.29 -16.51
CA ALA A 51 10.63 12.39 -16.86
C ALA A 51 10.24 11.50 -18.07
N ASP A 52 11.16 11.20 -18.93
CA ASP A 52 11.01 10.35 -20.11
C ASP A 52 11.43 8.89 -19.88
N GLY A 53 11.95 8.56 -18.69
CA GLY A 53 12.32 7.20 -18.30
C GLY A 53 11.14 6.22 -18.29
N PRO A 54 11.39 4.91 -18.29
CA PRO A 54 10.33 3.93 -18.09
C PRO A 54 9.67 4.14 -16.74
N LEU A 55 8.32 4.02 -16.71
CA LEU A 55 7.53 4.41 -15.52
C LEU A 55 7.40 3.25 -14.54
N MET A 56 7.69 3.52 -13.26
CA MET A 56 7.45 2.63 -12.12
C MET A 56 6.60 3.38 -11.09
N ILE A 57 5.44 2.82 -10.74
CA ILE A 57 4.52 3.40 -9.74
C ILE A 57 4.48 2.48 -8.53
N LEU A 58 4.81 3.03 -7.35
CA LEU A 58 4.99 2.28 -6.12
C LEU A 58 3.86 2.64 -5.14
N LEU A 59 2.98 1.69 -4.89
CA LEU A 59 1.75 1.83 -4.12
C LEU A 59 1.96 1.26 -2.71
N HIS A 60 1.84 2.11 -1.71
CA HIS A 60 1.94 1.71 -0.31
C HIS A 60 0.61 1.14 0.20
N GLY A 61 0.63 0.55 1.39
CA GLY A 61 -0.53 0.00 2.08
C GLY A 61 -0.83 0.68 3.41
N TRP A 62 -1.35 -0.10 4.36
CA TRP A 62 -1.76 0.36 5.68
C TRP A 62 -0.69 0.02 6.74
N PRO A 63 -0.39 0.91 7.66
CA PRO A 63 -0.63 2.35 7.71
C PRO A 63 0.61 3.13 7.23
N GLU A 64 0.77 3.26 5.94
CA GLU A 64 1.99 3.76 5.28
C GLU A 64 1.75 5.11 4.59
N ILE A 65 2.80 5.66 3.99
CA ILE A 65 2.78 6.79 3.05
C ILE A 65 3.79 6.54 1.93
N GLY A 66 3.72 7.29 0.85
CA GLY A 66 4.63 7.14 -0.29
C GLY A 66 6.13 7.17 0.07
N LEU A 67 6.47 7.80 1.21
CA LEU A 67 7.85 7.90 1.70
C LEU A 67 8.48 6.55 2.06
N MET A 68 7.72 5.52 2.37
CA MET A 68 8.25 4.18 2.64
C MET A 68 9.08 3.62 1.49
N TRP A 69 8.81 4.07 0.27
CA TRP A 69 9.49 3.65 -0.95
C TRP A 69 10.80 4.37 -1.23
N ARG A 70 11.28 5.24 -0.32
CA ARG A 70 12.49 6.05 -0.53
C ARG A 70 13.66 5.24 -1.10
N ALA A 71 14.01 4.14 -0.47
CA ALA A 71 15.17 3.33 -0.88
C ALA A 71 15.00 2.70 -2.28
N GLN A 72 13.79 2.25 -2.63
CA GLN A 72 13.48 1.68 -3.94
C GLN A 72 13.46 2.79 -5.02
N ILE A 73 12.88 3.94 -4.69
CA ILE A 73 12.88 5.12 -5.58
C ILE A 73 14.32 5.54 -5.90
N GLU A 74 15.17 5.69 -4.88
CA GLU A 74 16.57 6.06 -5.03
C GLU A 74 17.32 5.10 -5.95
N ALA A 75 17.16 3.79 -5.73
CA ALA A 75 17.81 2.76 -6.51
C ALA A 75 17.37 2.79 -7.99
N PHE A 76 16.05 2.74 -8.25
CA PHE A 76 15.56 2.65 -9.62
C PHE A 76 15.66 3.98 -10.39
N ALA A 77 15.51 5.12 -9.71
CA ALA A 77 15.71 6.42 -10.34
C ALA A 77 17.16 6.63 -10.79
N SER A 78 18.14 6.14 -10.03
CA SER A 78 19.57 6.15 -10.44
C SER A 78 19.86 5.25 -11.65
N GLU A 79 18.99 4.29 -11.94
CA GLU A 79 19.05 3.40 -13.09
C GLU A 79 18.24 3.92 -14.29
N GLY A 80 17.71 5.14 -14.20
CA GLY A 80 16.97 5.79 -15.30
C GLY A 80 15.47 5.53 -15.31
N TRP A 81 14.90 4.92 -14.26
CA TRP A 81 13.45 4.79 -14.12
C TRP A 81 12.83 6.10 -13.65
N ARG A 82 11.67 6.45 -14.18
CA ARG A 82 10.79 7.44 -13.59
C ARG A 82 9.98 6.78 -12.50
N CYS A 83 10.39 6.99 -11.24
CA CYS A 83 9.71 6.44 -10.07
C CYS A 83 8.69 7.42 -9.52
N VAL A 84 7.48 6.95 -9.22
CA VAL A 84 6.38 7.73 -8.65
C VAL A 84 5.78 6.95 -7.49
N ALA A 85 5.67 7.55 -6.30
CA ALA A 85 5.07 6.96 -5.12
C ALA A 85 3.99 7.91 -4.57
N PRO A 86 2.69 7.65 -4.87
CA PRO A 86 1.61 8.44 -4.31
C PRO A 86 1.43 8.18 -2.82
N ASP A 87 0.97 9.19 -2.08
CA ASP A 87 0.19 8.96 -0.87
C ASP A 87 -1.19 8.50 -1.34
N MET A 88 -1.60 7.29 -0.93
CA MET A 88 -2.87 6.73 -1.36
C MET A 88 -4.05 7.49 -0.76
N ARG A 89 -5.27 7.29 -1.28
CA ARG A 89 -6.49 7.94 -0.78
C ARG A 89 -6.63 7.79 0.74
N GLY A 90 -6.78 8.91 1.45
CA GLY A 90 -6.91 8.94 2.91
C GLY A 90 -5.60 9.06 3.67
N TYR A 91 -4.46 9.08 2.97
CA TYR A 91 -3.13 9.13 3.57
C TYR A 91 -2.42 10.44 3.24
N GLY A 92 -1.59 10.87 4.16
CA GLY A 92 -0.66 11.99 3.97
C GLY A 92 -1.31 13.24 3.41
N GLY A 93 -0.80 13.73 2.28
CA GLY A 93 -1.30 14.93 1.61
C GLY A 93 -2.36 14.69 0.54
N SER A 94 -2.86 13.45 0.38
CA SER A 94 -3.92 13.11 -0.55
C SER A 94 -5.31 13.33 0.05
N SER A 95 -6.36 13.41 -0.78
CA SER A 95 -7.74 13.61 -0.33
C SER A 95 -8.19 12.52 0.64
N ALA A 96 -8.89 12.92 1.71
CA ALA A 96 -9.45 12.04 2.73
C ALA A 96 -10.97 12.25 2.87
N PRO A 97 -11.80 11.69 1.96
CA PRO A 97 -13.25 11.81 2.03
C PRO A 97 -13.81 11.23 3.33
N ALA A 98 -14.88 11.85 3.87
CA ALA A 98 -15.49 11.40 5.13
C ALA A 98 -16.31 10.09 4.99
N ALA A 99 -16.83 9.81 3.79
CA ALA A 99 -17.65 8.64 3.50
C ALA A 99 -16.79 7.37 3.38
N SER A 100 -17.13 6.33 4.12
CA SER A 100 -16.36 5.07 4.12
C SER A 100 -16.39 4.36 2.77
N GLU A 101 -17.46 4.50 2.02
CA GLU A 101 -17.65 3.93 0.67
C GLU A 101 -16.65 4.50 -0.35
N ALA A 102 -16.15 5.71 -0.09
CA ALA A 102 -15.12 6.33 -0.92
C ALA A 102 -13.78 5.58 -0.89
N TYR A 103 -13.60 4.63 0.02
CA TYR A 103 -12.40 3.82 0.17
C TYR A 103 -12.55 2.41 -0.41
N ALA A 104 -13.62 2.16 -1.18
CA ALA A 104 -13.74 0.93 -1.96
C ALA A 104 -12.66 0.85 -3.05
N LEU A 105 -12.22 -0.37 -3.36
CA LEU A 105 -11.06 -0.61 -4.23
C LEU A 105 -11.22 0.00 -5.62
N ASN A 106 -12.46 0.03 -6.19
CA ASN A 106 -12.73 0.68 -7.46
C ASN A 106 -12.40 2.18 -7.45
N GLU A 107 -12.71 2.90 -6.35
CA GLU A 107 -12.44 4.32 -6.21
C GLU A 107 -10.92 4.59 -6.19
N ILE A 108 -10.19 3.74 -5.45
CA ILE A 108 -8.74 3.85 -5.31
C ILE A 108 -8.02 3.51 -6.62
N VAL A 109 -8.50 2.47 -7.33
CA VAL A 109 -7.98 2.14 -8.67
C VAL A 109 -8.23 3.29 -9.66
N HIS A 110 -9.39 3.94 -9.61
CA HIS A 110 -9.67 5.10 -10.45
C HIS A 110 -8.73 6.27 -10.16
N ASP A 111 -8.37 6.53 -8.90
CA ASP A 111 -7.36 7.56 -8.57
C ASP A 111 -6.01 7.25 -9.23
N MET A 112 -5.62 5.98 -9.22
CA MET A 112 -4.36 5.55 -9.85
C MET A 112 -4.42 5.61 -11.37
N VAL A 113 -5.58 5.37 -11.97
CA VAL A 113 -5.80 5.57 -13.42
C VAL A 113 -5.68 7.06 -13.77
N GLU A 114 -6.31 7.95 -13.02
CA GLU A 114 -6.23 9.40 -13.22
C GLU A 114 -4.79 9.92 -13.04
N LEU A 115 -4.08 9.46 -12.00
CA LEU A 115 -2.66 9.79 -11.82
C LEU A 115 -1.81 9.27 -12.98
N HIS A 116 -2.03 8.03 -13.43
CA HIS A 116 -1.31 7.45 -14.56
C HIS A 116 -1.55 8.23 -15.85
N ASP A 117 -2.78 8.70 -16.10
CA ASP A 117 -3.10 9.54 -17.26
C ASP A 117 -2.37 10.90 -17.18
N HIS A 118 -2.35 11.52 -16.01
CA HIS A 118 -1.56 12.74 -15.74
C HIS A 118 -0.06 12.55 -16.01
N LEU A 119 0.47 11.36 -15.70
CA LEU A 119 1.88 11.03 -15.92
C LEU A 119 2.21 10.69 -17.39
N GLY A 120 1.23 10.72 -18.30
CA GLY A 120 1.39 10.51 -19.74
C GLY A 120 0.95 9.14 -20.23
N ALA A 121 0.24 8.36 -19.42
CA ALA A 121 -0.44 7.11 -19.77
C ALA A 121 0.45 6.01 -20.42
N ARG A 122 1.79 6.10 -20.28
CA ARG A 122 2.68 5.04 -20.78
C ARG A 122 2.59 3.81 -19.88
N PRO A 123 2.50 2.59 -20.44
CA PRO A 123 2.41 1.38 -19.63
C PRO A 123 3.54 1.32 -18.59
N ALA A 124 3.18 1.07 -17.32
CA ALA A 124 4.07 1.15 -16.17
C ALA A 124 4.34 -0.23 -15.56
N ILE A 125 5.39 -0.31 -14.74
CA ILE A 125 5.52 -1.35 -13.72
C ILE A 125 4.78 -0.87 -12.49
N TRP A 126 3.82 -1.66 -12.01
CA TRP A 126 3.07 -1.39 -10.79
C TRP A 126 3.64 -2.22 -9.65
N VAL A 127 4.09 -1.56 -8.60
CA VAL A 127 4.65 -2.20 -7.40
C VAL A 127 3.71 -1.90 -6.24
N GLY A 128 3.20 -2.92 -5.57
CA GLY A 128 2.31 -2.75 -4.42
C GLY A 128 2.80 -3.50 -3.20
N HIS A 129 2.65 -2.89 -2.02
CA HIS A 129 2.87 -3.53 -0.73
C HIS A 129 1.61 -3.45 0.12
N ASP A 130 1.32 -4.48 0.91
CA ASP A 130 0.10 -4.59 1.74
C ASP A 130 -1.16 -4.25 0.93
N TRP A 131 -2.00 -3.28 1.32
CA TRP A 131 -3.15 -2.82 0.51
C TRP A 131 -2.78 -2.30 -0.89
N GLY A 132 -1.56 -1.83 -1.09
CA GLY A 132 -1.06 -1.46 -2.41
C GLY A 132 -0.99 -2.64 -3.38
N SER A 133 -0.80 -3.87 -2.89
CA SER A 133 -0.82 -5.09 -3.72
C SER A 133 -2.20 -5.40 -4.31
N PRO A 134 -3.30 -5.43 -3.54
CA PRO A 134 -4.66 -5.51 -4.09
C PRO A 134 -4.97 -4.42 -5.12
N VAL A 135 -4.52 -3.17 -4.89
CA VAL A 135 -4.69 -2.07 -5.86
C VAL A 135 -3.94 -2.34 -7.15
N ALA A 136 -2.64 -2.72 -7.08
CA ALA A 136 -1.83 -3.04 -8.25
C ALA A 136 -2.40 -4.23 -9.04
N GLY A 137 -2.84 -5.28 -8.34
CA GLY A 137 -3.47 -6.45 -8.94
C GLY A 137 -4.80 -6.12 -9.62
N ALA A 138 -5.69 -5.37 -8.96
CA ALA A 138 -6.95 -4.93 -9.52
C ALA A 138 -6.77 -4.01 -10.72
N LEU A 139 -5.81 -3.07 -10.67
CA LEU A 139 -5.46 -2.22 -11.79
C LEU A 139 -5.01 -3.06 -13.00
N ALA A 140 -4.13 -4.03 -12.80
CA ALA A 140 -3.65 -4.89 -13.86
C ALA A 140 -4.77 -5.78 -14.44
N ALA A 141 -5.73 -6.21 -13.63
CA ALA A 141 -6.88 -7.01 -14.06
C ALA A 141 -7.89 -6.19 -14.89
N HIS A 142 -8.24 -4.98 -14.42
CA HIS A 142 -9.23 -4.12 -15.06
C HIS A 142 -8.66 -3.26 -16.19
N HIS A 143 -7.41 -2.85 -16.06
CA HIS A 143 -6.74 -1.89 -16.95
C HIS A 143 -5.42 -2.44 -17.50
N GLY A 144 -5.39 -3.70 -17.92
CA GLY A 144 -4.19 -4.45 -18.30
C GLY A 144 -3.27 -3.75 -19.32
N ALA A 145 -3.84 -2.94 -20.23
CA ALA A 145 -3.04 -2.16 -21.20
C ALA A 145 -2.15 -1.09 -20.54
N ARG A 146 -2.41 -0.71 -19.28
CA ARG A 146 -1.63 0.26 -18.50
C ARG A 146 -0.46 -0.39 -17.76
N SER A 147 -0.37 -1.73 -17.81
CA SER A 147 0.60 -2.50 -17.05
C SER A 147 1.56 -3.27 -17.96
N ARG A 148 2.86 -3.02 -17.84
CA ARG A 148 3.92 -3.86 -18.43
C ARG A 148 4.20 -5.08 -17.56
N GLY A 149 4.08 -4.92 -16.23
CA GLY A 149 4.29 -5.95 -15.24
C GLY A 149 3.83 -5.48 -13.87
N VAL A 150 3.69 -6.43 -12.95
CA VAL A 150 3.18 -6.19 -11.60
C VAL A 150 4.11 -6.82 -10.57
N VAL A 151 4.45 -6.09 -9.54
CA VAL A 151 5.16 -6.58 -8.35
C VAL A 151 4.22 -6.49 -7.15
N LEU A 152 3.95 -7.61 -6.53
CA LEU A 152 3.10 -7.72 -5.35
C LEU A 152 3.98 -8.14 -4.15
N ILE A 153 3.88 -7.41 -3.05
CA ILE A 153 4.74 -7.62 -1.89
C ILE A 153 3.87 -7.87 -0.67
N SER A 154 4.17 -8.92 0.06
CA SER A 154 3.47 -9.44 1.24
C SER A 154 2.07 -9.94 0.94
N VAL A 155 1.18 -9.17 0.34
CA VAL A 155 -0.21 -9.59 0.05
C VAL A 155 -0.31 -10.17 -1.37
N PRO A 156 -0.71 -11.45 -1.54
CA PRO A 156 -0.87 -12.07 -2.84
C PRO A 156 -2.12 -11.55 -3.58
N TYR A 157 -2.21 -11.83 -4.87
CA TYR A 157 -3.35 -11.44 -5.70
C TYR A 157 -4.57 -12.34 -5.45
N PHE A 158 -5.75 -11.69 -5.31
CA PHE A 158 -7.05 -12.34 -5.18
C PHE A 158 -7.98 -11.91 -6.31
N PRO A 159 -8.20 -12.74 -7.34
CA PRO A 159 -9.07 -12.41 -8.47
C PRO A 159 -10.53 -12.20 -8.05
N GLU A 160 -10.98 -12.81 -6.95
CA GLU A 160 -12.32 -12.63 -6.36
C GLU A 160 -12.41 -11.41 -5.41
N GLY A 161 -11.31 -10.67 -5.23
CA GLY A 161 -11.21 -9.51 -4.34
C GLY A 161 -10.56 -9.83 -2.99
N PHE A 162 -9.74 -8.90 -2.51
CA PHE A 162 -9.15 -8.95 -1.17
C PHE A 162 -10.22 -8.54 -0.15
N ALA A 163 -10.85 -9.53 0.48
CA ALA A 163 -11.96 -9.38 1.40
C ALA A 163 -12.08 -10.58 2.32
N LEU A 164 -12.54 -10.41 3.56
CA LEU A 164 -12.60 -11.48 4.57
C LEU A 164 -13.29 -12.76 4.08
N PRO A 165 -14.42 -12.71 3.35
CA PRO A 165 -15.06 -13.94 2.85
C PRO A 165 -14.17 -14.78 1.93
N ASN A 166 -13.21 -14.16 1.25
CA ASN A 166 -12.27 -14.83 0.36
C ASN A 166 -10.98 -15.25 1.09
N LEU A 167 -10.63 -14.60 2.18
CA LEU A 167 -9.40 -14.85 2.96
C LEU A 167 -9.58 -15.98 3.99
N VAL A 168 -10.69 -15.97 4.73
CA VAL A 168 -10.96 -16.91 5.82
C VAL A 168 -10.93 -18.40 5.39
N PRO A 169 -11.44 -18.78 4.18
CA PRO A 169 -11.34 -20.17 3.71
C PRO A 169 -9.92 -20.67 3.43
N LEU A 170 -8.93 -19.76 3.33
CA LEU A 170 -7.55 -20.06 2.95
C LEU A 170 -6.59 -20.13 4.15
N ILE A 171 -7.11 -19.94 5.35
CA ILE A 171 -6.35 -19.98 6.61
C ILE A 171 -5.77 -21.37 6.85
N ASP A 172 -4.57 -21.45 7.40
CA ASP A 172 -4.02 -22.68 7.96
C ASP A 172 -4.80 -23.10 9.21
N ARG A 173 -5.72 -24.05 9.05
CA ARG A 173 -6.60 -24.54 10.12
C ARG A 173 -5.90 -25.50 11.08
N GLN A 174 -4.68 -25.92 10.83
CA GLN A 174 -3.86 -26.65 11.81
C GLN A 174 -3.31 -25.67 12.84
N LEU A 175 -2.87 -24.48 12.40
CA LEU A 175 -2.39 -23.43 13.28
C LEU A 175 -3.53 -22.64 13.94
N TYR A 176 -4.63 -22.42 13.21
CA TYR A 176 -5.79 -21.64 13.65
C TYR A 176 -7.08 -22.48 13.60
N PRO A 177 -7.30 -23.42 14.55
CA PRO A 177 -8.55 -24.17 14.64
C PRO A 177 -9.77 -23.25 14.67
N ALA A 178 -10.81 -23.57 13.88
CA ALA A 178 -11.93 -22.67 13.64
C ALA A 178 -12.78 -22.37 14.88
N ASP A 179 -12.83 -23.29 15.84
CA ASP A 179 -13.50 -23.14 17.13
C ASP A 179 -12.81 -22.14 18.07
N GLN A 180 -11.50 -21.95 17.93
CA GLN A 180 -10.70 -21.04 18.74
C GLN A 180 -10.37 -19.73 18.01
N TYR A 181 -10.18 -19.80 16.69
CA TYR A 181 -9.75 -18.71 15.82
C TYR A 181 -10.61 -18.67 14.56
N PRO A 182 -11.90 -18.27 14.64
CA PRO A 182 -12.82 -18.34 13.48
C PRO A 182 -12.30 -17.58 12.26
N ASP A 183 -11.74 -16.39 12.45
CA ASP A 183 -11.14 -15.56 11.39
C ASP A 183 -9.60 -15.73 11.31
N GLY A 184 -8.98 -16.62 12.12
CA GLY A 184 -7.53 -16.85 12.13
C GLY A 184 -6.75 -15.57 12.33
N GLN A 185 -5.64 -15.41 11.58
CA GLN A 185 -4.81 -14.20 11.61
C GLN A 185 -5.54 -12.94 11.09
N TRP A 186 -6.71 -13.07 10.46
CA TRP A 186 -7.53 -11.97 9.96
C TRP A 186 -8.53 -11.42 11.01
N ASP A 187 -8.48 -11.90 12.25
CA ASP A 187 -9.35 -11.40 13.32
C ASP A 187 -9.22 -9.89 13.55
N TYR A 188 -8.03 -9.32 13.33
CA TYR A 188 -7.84 -7.87 13.34
C TYR A 188 -8.70 -7.16 12.28
N PHE A 189 -8.79 -7.72 11.07
CA PHE A 189 -9.62 -7.17 9.99
C PHE A 189 -11.10 -7.24 10.39
N ARG A 190 -11.54 -8.39 10.94
CA ARG A 190 -12.89 -8.54 11.50
C ARG A 190 -13.18 -7.48 12.56
N PHE A 191 -12.24 -7.25 13.46
CA PHE A 191 -12.39 -6.28 14.52
C PHE A 191 -12.49 -4.84 13.97
N TYR A 192 -11.67 -4.46 12.99
CA TYR A 192 -11.74 -3.14 12.36
C TYR A 192 -13.07 -2.91 11.65
N LEU A 193 -13.60 -3.95 11.01
CA LEU A 193 -14.90 -3.91 10.35
C LEU A 193 -16.05 -3.71 11.38
N THR A 194 -16.01 -4.41 12.50
CA THR A 194 -17.14 -4.47 13.47
C THR A 194 -17.04 -3.45 14.61
N HIS A 195 -15.81 -2.98 14.91
CA HIS A 195 -15.52 -2.04 16.00
C HIS A 195 -14.75 -0.82 15.49
N PHE A 196 -15.17 -0.30 14.34
CA PHE A 196 -14.47 0.75 13.61
C PHE A 196 -14.14 1.99 14.46
N SER A 197 -15.15 2.55 15.17
CA SER A 197 -14.96 3.76 15.98
C SER A 197 -13.99 3.55 17.14
N GLN A 198 -14.04 2.38 17.78
CA GLN A 198 -13.09 2.01 18.83
C GLN A 198 -11.68 1.90 18.26
N THR A 199 -11.52 1.20 17.13
CA THR A 199 -10.22 1.02 16.49
C THR A 199 -9.59 2.37 16.15
N VAL A 200 -10.36 3.30 15.59
CA VAL A 200 -9.88 4.66 15.29
C VAL A 200 -9.45 5.37 16.58
N SER A 201 -10.33 5.38 17.61
CA SER A 201 -10.02 6.03 18.89
C SER A 201 -8.78 5.46 19.57
N ASP A 202 -8.62 4.11 19.56
CA ASP A 202 -7.49 3.42 20.18
C ASP A 202 -6.16 3.78 19.47
N PHE A 203 -6.19 3.96 18.15
CA PHE A 203 -5.00 4.31 17.35
C PHE A 203 -4.64 5.79 17.48
N GLU A 204 -5.64 6.68 17.52
CA GLU A 204 -5.45 8.12 17.64
C GLU A 204 -5.12 8.56 19.08
N ALA A 205 -5.30 7.69 20.07
CA ALA A 205 -4.95 7.98 21.48
C ALA A 205 -3.46 8.33 21.66
N ASP A 206 -2.59 7.82 20.79
CA ASP A 206 -1.15 8.14 20.75
C ASP A 206 -0.59 7.74 19.37
N THR A 207 -0.67 8.63 18.41
CA THR A 207 -0.22 8.38 17.03
C THR A 207 1.22 7.88 16.94
N PRO A 208 2.22 8.54 17.58
CA PRO A 208 3.61 8.06 17.53
C PRO A 208 3.78 6.66 18.13
N ALA A 209 3.17 6.38 19.30
CA ALA A 209 3.27 5.07 19.92
C ALA A 209 2.55 3.99 19.11
N THR A 210 1.40 4.32 18.49
CA THR A 210 0.67 3.44 17.58
C THR A 210 1.55 3.04 16.40
N LEU A 211 2.09 4.00 15.68
CA LEU A 211 2.97 3.74 14.53
C LEU A 211 4.21 2.94 14.95
N ALA A 212 4.89 3.34 16.04
CA ALA A 212 6.04 2.61 16.54
C ALA A 212 5.70 1.17 16.94
N SER A 213 4.51 0.90 17.49
CA SER A 213 4.08 -0.45 17.87
C SER A 213 3.75 -1.34 16.67
N LEU A 214 3.31 -0.75 15.56
CA LEU A 214 2.95 -1.45 14.32
C LEU A 214 4.19 -1.80 13.49
N TYR A 215 5.14 -0.87 13.39
CA TYR A 215 6.35 -1.05 12.60
C TYR A 215 7.42 -1.82 13.36
N ARG A 216 7.33 -3.15 13.31
CA ARG A 216 8.30 -4.06 13.93
C ARG A 216 8.86 -5.02 12.90
N ARG A 217 10.16 -5.26 12.96
CA ARG A 217 10.80 -6.28 12.11
C ARG A 217 10.22 -7.65 12.36
N GLY A 218 10.18 -8.47 11.31
CA GLY A 218 9.81 -9.86 11.41
C GLY A 218 10.73 -10.63 12.37
N ASN A 219 10.15 -11.61 13.05
CA ASN A 219 10.87 -12.49 13.97
C ASN A 219 10.80 -13.94 13.47
N PRO A 220 11.92 -14.56 13.10
CA PRO A 220 11.91 -15.96 12.64
C PRO A 220 11.33 -16.94 13.69
N ALA A 221 11.41 -16.60 14.99
CA ALA A 221 10.82 -17.41 16.05
C ALA A 221 9.28 -17.37 16.09
N SER A 222 8.64 -16.41 15.42
CA SER A 222 7.17 -16.33 15.32
C SER A 222 6.59 -17.25 14.24
N VAL A 223 7.44 -17.80 13.41
CA VAL A 223 7.04 -18.67 12.30
C VAL A 223 6.39 -19.95 12.83
N GLY A 224 5.15 -20.23 12.39
CA GLY A 224 4.36 -21.37 12.88
C GLY A 224 3.77 -21.15 14.29
N GLN A 225 3.80 -19.93 14.80
CA GLN A 225 3.12 -19.53 16.04
C GLN A 225 1.81 -18.77 15.70
N VAL A 226 0.83 -18.85 16.60
CA VAL A 226 -0.39 -18.06 16.49
C VAL A 226 -0.04 -16.57 16.51
N SER A 227 -0.42 -15.86 15.45
CA SER A 227 -0.20 -14.41 15.37
C SER A 227 -0.99 -13.66 16.43
N PRO A 228 -0.43 -12.63 17.07
CA PRO A 228 -1.19 -11.74 17.94
C PRO A 228 -2.42 -11.11 17.26
N SER A 229 -2.39 -10.97 15.93
CA SER A 229 -3.53 -10.45 15.14
C SER A 229 -4.77 -11.36 15.19
N ALA A 230 -4.61 -12.64 15.54
CA ALA A 230 -5.70 -13.60 15.72
C ALA A 230 -6.42 -13.47 17.07
N LEU A 231 -5.98 -12.57 17.94
CA LEU A 231 -6.48 -12.41 19.31
C LEU A 231 -7.09 -11.03 19.56
N ILE A 232 -7.25 -10.20 18.54
CA ILE A 232 -7.69 -8.80 18.67
C ILE A 232 -9.11 -8.74 19.26
N THR A 233 -10.05 -9.51 18.73
CA THR A 233 -11.43 -9.58 19.25
C THR A 233 -11.46 -10.11 20.68
N LYS A 234 -10.72 -11.19 20.96
CA LYS A 234 -10.63 -11.77 22.30
C LYS A 234 -10.07 -10.79 23.33
N ASN A 235 -9.12 -9.97 22.92
CA ASN A 235 -8.49 -8.98 23.79
C ASN A 235 -9.29 -7.68 23.92
N GLY A 236 -10.40 -7.49 23.18
CA GLY A 236 -11.18 -6.27 23.18
C GLY A 236 -10.56 -5.11 22.41
N GLY A 237 -9.70 -5.43 21.43
CA GLY A 237 -8.95 -4.48 20.60
C GLY A 237 -7.46 -4.77 20.56
N ARG A 238 -6.74 -4.08 19.69
CA ARG A 238 -5.29 -4.27 19.52
C ARG A 238 -4.51 -4.00 20.83
N TYR A 239 -4.98 -3.07 21.63
CA TYR A 239 -4.35 -2.64 22.88
C TYR A 239 -5.14 -3.07 24.12
N GLY A 240 -6.14 -3.94 23.95
CA GLY A 240 -6.98 -4.46 25.03
C GLY A 240 -7.63 -3.35 25.85
N SER A 241 -7.72 -3.54 27.16
CA SER A 241 -8.32 -2.57 28.09
C SER A 241 -7.53 -1.25 28.24
N ALA A 242 -6.33 -1.16 27.70
CA ALA A 242 -5.54 0.07 27.71
C ALA A 242 -6.05 1.10 26.69
N HIS A 243 -6.73 0.65 25.62
CA HIS A 243 -7.24 1.50 24.54
C HIS A 243 -6.20 2.49 23.98
N ARG A 244 -4.91 2.15 24.08
CA ARG A 244 -3.78 2.98 23.69
C ARG A 244 -2.55 2.11 23.47
N ALA A 245 -1.75 2.46 22.47
CA ALA A 245 -0.47 1.79 22.22
C ALA A 245 0.50 1.93 23.41
N PRO A 246 1.27 0.87 23.71
CA PRO A 246 2.34 0.97 24.70
C PRO A 246 3.44 1.91 24.20
N ALA A 247 4.04 2.67 25.10
CA ALA A 247 5.20 3.50 24.78
C ALA A 247 6.36 2.59 24.32
N THR A 248 6.58 2.56 23.02
CA THR A 248 7.61 1.73 22.37
C THR A 248 8.44 2.63 21.46
N PRO A 249 9.77 2.59 21.51
CA PRO A 249 10.58 3.37 20.58
C PRO A 249 10.42 2.84 19.15
N PRO A 250 10.48 3.72 18.12
CA PRO A 250 10.54 3.29 16.73
C PRO A 250 11.70 2.32 16.50
N ASP A 251 11.53 1.36 15.58
CA ASP A 251 12.63 0.47 15.18
C ASP A 251 13.53 1.19 14.17
N PRO A 252 14.79 1.53 14.56
CA PRO A 252 15.69 2.32 13.69
C PRO A 252 16.16 1.58 12.44
N ALA A 253 15.94 0.27 12.36
CA ALA A 253 16.25 -0.51 11.17
C ALA A 253 15.16 -0.37 10.09
N LEU A 254 13.95 0.04 10.46
CA LEU A 254 12.84 0.28 9.53
C LEU A 254 12.80 1.75 9.10
N TRP A 255 12.82 2.67 10.05
CA TRP A 255 12.67 4.09 9.81
C TRP A 255 13.87 4.88 10.37
N THR A 256 14.38 5.83 9.59
CA THR A 256 15.24 6.87 10.17
C THR A 256 14.38 7.77 11.08
N PRO A 257 14.95 8.45 12.08
CA PRO A 257 14.19 9.38 12.91
C PRO A 257 13.42 10.41 12.07
N ILE A 258 14.06 11.01 11.08
CA ILE A 258 13.44 12.02 10.20
C ILE A 258 12.27 11.44 9.39
N ASP A 259 12.40 10.24 8.85
CA ASP A 259 11.34 9.61 8.07
C ASP A 259 10.19 9.14 8.98
N PHE A 260 10.50 8.73 10.23
CA PHE A 260 9.47 8.39 11.21
C PHE A 260 8.69 9.64 11.65
N ASP A 261 9.37 10.75 11.92
CA ASP A 261 8.71 12.02 12.24
C ASP A 261 7.79 12.47 11.09
N ALA A 262 8.26 12.36 9.84
CA ALA A 262 7.42 12.68 8.67
C ALA A 262 6.20 11.75 8.52
N LEU A 263 6.33 10.47 8.91
CA LEU A 263 5.20 9.54 8.96
C LEU A 263 4.19 9.96 10.06
N VAL A 264 4.68 10.31 11.25
CA VAL A 264 3.83 10.80 12.35
C VAL A 264 3.10 12.07 11.93
N ASP A 265 3.80 13.07 11.38
CA ASP A 265 3.21 14.32 10.90
C ASP A 265 2.09 14.07 9.87
N ALA A 266 2.29 13.10 8.97
CA ALA A 266 1.28 12.73 7.98
C ALA A 266 0.02 12.16 8.63
N PHE A 267 0.17 11.34 9.67
CA PHE A 267 -0.96 10.75 10.40
C PHE A 267 -1.62 11.71 11.40
N ASP A 268 -0.88 12.69 11.91
CA ASP A 268 -1.47 13.77 12.72
C ASP A 268 -2.41 14.65 11.89
N VAL A 269 -2.17 14.73 10.57
CA VAL A 269 -3.06 15.43 9.62
C VAL A 269 -4.22 14.56 9.16
N SER A 270 -3.96 13.32 8.72
CA SER A 270 -4.98 12.45 8.12
C SER A 270 -5.80 11.66 9.15
N GLY A 271 -5.27 11.42 10.35
CA GLY A 271 -5.83 10.51 11.34
C GLY A 271 -5.85 9.05 10.88
N PHE A 272 -6.46 8.19 11.70
CA PHE A 272 -6.65 6.77 11.36
C PHE A 272 -8.03 6.46 10.79
N ARG A 273 -8.98 7.39 10.84
CA ARG A 273 -10.35 7.15 10.34
C ARG A 273 -10.37 6.80 8.85
N SER A 274 -9.74 7.64 8.03
CA SER A 274 -9.70 7.48 6.57
C SER A 274 -8.97 6.21 6.16
N VAL A 275 -7.81 5.96 6.74
CA VAL A 275 -6.97 4.80 6.41
C VAL A 275 -7.60 3.48 6.87
N ASN A 276 -8.32 3.47 8.00
CA ASN A 276 -9.04 2.29 8.47
C ASN A 276 -10.33 2.01 7.67
N ALA A 277 -10.90 3.02 6.97
CA ALA A 277 -12.07 2.83 6.12
C ALA A 277 -11.81 1.90 4.91
N TRP A 278 -10.56 1.64 4.55
CA TRP A 278 -10.19 0.65 3.54
C TRP A 278 -10.68 -0.76 3.90
N TYR A 279 -10.78 -1.08 5.20
CA TYR A 279 -11.24 -2.39 5.70
C TYR A 279 -12.78 -2.54 5.72
N LEU A 280 -13.55 -1.50 5.36
CA LEU A 280 -15.01 -1.51 5.48
C LEU A 280 -15.75 -1.91 4.19
N ASN A 281 -15.05 -2.18 3.08
CA ASN A 281 -15.63 -2.22 1.74
C ASN A 281 -15.65 -3.62 1.10
N ASP A 282 -15.66 -4.70 1.90
CA ASP A 282 -15.61 -6.09 1.41
C ASP A 282 -16.62 -6.37 0.29
N THR A 283 -17.90 -6.00 0.49
CA THR A 283 -18.96 -6.24 -0.51
C THR A 283 -18.70 -5.51 -1.82
N ALA A 284 -18.29 -4.24 -1.76
CA ALA A 284 -17.98 -3.46 -2.94
C ALA A 284 -16.72 -3.98 -3.64
N ASN A 285 -15.69 -4.38 -2.87
CA ASN A 285 -14.44 -4.92 -3.38
C ASN A 285 -14.66 -6.26 -4.11
N ILE A 286 -15.49 -7.16 -3.56
CA ILE A 286 -15.88 -8.41 -4.20
C ILE A 286 -16.68 -8.13 -5.47
N ALA A 287 -17.66 -7.22 -5.41
CA ALA A 287 -18.46 -6.86 -6.58
C ALA A 287 -17.59 -6.28 -7.71
N TYR A 288 -16.65 -5.41 -7.37
CA TYR A 288 -15.69 -4.85 -8.32
C TYR A 288 -14.81 -5.94 -8.94
N ALA A 289 -14.19 -6.79 -8.13
CA ALA A 289 -13.34 -7.88 -8.62
C ALA A 289 -14.05 -8.78 -9.65
N ARG A 290 -15.33 -9.09 -9.41
CA ARG A 290 -16.16 -9.91 -10.34
C ARG A 290 -16.42 -9.26 -11.70
N THR A 291 -16.25 -7.95 -11.83
CA THR A 291 -16.36 -7.25 -13.11
C THR A 291 -15.06 -7.26 -13.92
N ALA A 292 -13.98 -7.80 -13.37
CA ALA A 292 -12.70 -7.87 -14.06
C ALA A 292 -12.79 -8.73 -15.33
N PRO A 293 -12.25 -8.24 -16.46
CA PRO A 293 -12.18 -9.02 -17.70
C PRO A 293 -11.54 -10.40 -17.46
N LYS A 294 -12.07 -11.43 -18.14
CA LYS A 294 -11.54 -12.81 -18.09
C LYS A 294 -11.42 -13.39 -16.68
N GLY A 295 -12.32 -13.00 -15.77
CA GLY A 295 -12.32 -13.48 -14.41
C GLY A 295 -11.07 -13.04 -13.60
N GLY A 296 -10.53 -11.87 -13.91
CA GLY A 296 -9.39 -11.31 -13.18
C GLY A 296 -8.04 -11.97 -13.50
N GLN A 297 -7.93 -12.73 -14.61
CA GLN A 297 -6.65 -13.34 -14.99
C GLN A 297 -5.62 -12.29 -15.41
N LEU A 298 -4.44 -12.32 -14.79
CA LEU A 298 -3.30 -11.47 -15.13
C LEU A 298 -2.44 -12.16 -16.21
N ARG A 299 -2.24 -11.47 -17.33
CA ARG A 299 -1.41 -11.95 -18.45
C ARG A 299 -0.04 -11.31 -18.51
N GLN A 300 0.12 -10.17 -17.82
CA GLN A 300 1.40 -9.50 -17.65
C GLN A 300 2.28 -10.35 -16.75
N PRO A 301 3.62 -10.25 -16.88
CA PRO A 301 4.54 -10.82 -15.89
C PRO A 301 4.20 -10.30 -14.49
N VAL A 302 4.18 -11.21 -13.52
CA VAL A 302 3.93 -10.92 -12.09
C VAL A 302 5.10 -11.43 -11.27
N LEU A 303 5.66 -10.56 -10.43
CA LEU A 303 6.53 -10.95 -9.33
C LEU A 303 5.76 -10.89 -8.03
N PHE A 304 5.75 -11.96 -7.27
CA PHE A 304 5.34 -11.94 -5.87
C PHE A 304 6.56 -12.06 -4.96
N VAL A 305 6.71 -11.13 -4.01
CA VAL A 305 7.78 -11.17 -3.01
C VAL A 305 7.18 -11.49 -1.65
N ASN A 306 7.52 -12.66 -1.13
CA ASN A 306 7.03 -13.18 0.14
C ASN A 306 8.03 -12.90 1.26
N GLY A 307 7.53 -12.46 2.41
CA GLY A 307 8.29 -12.41 3.65
C GLY A 307 8.17 -13.74 4.41
N ASP A 308 9.27 -14.45 4.60
CA ASP A 308 9.27 -15.78 5.25
C ASP A 308 8.78 -15.74 6.70
N TRP A 309 8.78 -14.55 7.32
CA TRP A 309 8.39 -14.31 8.71
C TRP A 309 7.11 -13.47 8.83
N ASP A 310 6.40 -13.24 7.72
CA ASP A 310 5.10 -12.55 7.73
C ASP A 310 4.01 -13.48 8.28
N ALA A 311 3.58 -13.22 9.52
CA ALA A 311 2.58 -14.04 10.19
C ALA A 311 1.14 -13.80 9.68
N ILE A 312 0.93 -12.78 8.81
CA ILE A 312 -0.39 -12.43 8.26
C ILE A 312 -0.60 -13.06 6.88
N CYS A 313 0.38 -12.89 5.99
CA CYS A 313 0.23 -13.24 4.57
C CYS A 313 1.15 -14.40 4.14
N ASP A 314 1.51 -15.29 5.05
CA ASP A 314 2.34 -16.45 4.76
C ASP A 314 1.70 -17.38 3.72
N ILE A 315 2.21 -17.38 2.49
CA ILE A 315 1.79 -18.25 1.40
C ILE A 315 2.47 -19.64 1.43
N ASN A 316 3.44 -19.83 2.30
CA ASN A 316 4.21 -21.07 2.37
C ASN A 316 3.52 -22.11 3.30
N ARG A 317 2.76 -21.63 4.31
CA ARG A 317 2.06 -22.48 5.29
C ARG A 317 0.55 -22.43 5.18
N SER A 318 0.01 -21.44 4.46
CA SER A 318 -1.42 -21.31 4.23
C SER A 318 -1.76 -21.52 2.76
N ARG A 319 -3.05 -21.51 2.46
CA ARG A 319 -3.58 -21.60 1.11
C ARG A 319 -3.70 -20.22 0.43
N LEU A 320 -3.24 -19.14 1.07
CA LEU A 320 -3.39 -17.76 0.58
C LEU A 320 -2.76 -17.52 -0.80
N GLY A 321 -1.72 -18.28 -1.15
CA GLY A 321 -1.09 -18.18 -2.48
C GLY A 321 -1.84 -18.91 -3.61
N GLU A 322 -2.83 -19.74 -3.33
CA GLU A 322 -3.53 -20.56 -4.35
C GLU A 322 -4.27 -19.68 -5.39
N PRO A 323 -5.06 -18.66 -4.99
CA PRO A 323 -5.77 -17.82 -5.95
C PRO A 323 -4.83 -17.10 -6.92
N MET A 324 -3.71 -16.55 -6.42
CA MET A 324 -2.70 -15.90 -7.24
C MET A 324 -2.05 -16.87 -8.22
N ARG A 325 -1.66 -18.08 -7.76
CA ARG A 325 -1.06 -19.12 -8.64
C ARG A 325 -2.00 -19.54 -9.76
N SER A 326 -3.31 -19.55 -9.49
CA SER A 326 -4.34 -19.89 -10.49
C SER A 326 -4.63 -18.75 -11.46
N ALA A 327 -4.49 -17.50 -11.02
CA ALA A 327 -4.90 -16.33 -11.80
C ALA A 327 -3.77 -15.65 -12.59
N CYS A 328 -2.49 -15.89 -12.24
CA CYS A 328 -1.36 -15.27 -12.92
C CYS A 328 -0.75 -16.23 -13.93
N ALA A 329 -0.78 -15.86 -15.22
CA ALA A 329 -0.27 -16.70 -16.31
C ALA A 329 1.27 -16.80 -16.32
N ASP A 330 1.95 -15.74 -15.90
CA ASP A 330 3.41 -15.64 -15.80
C ASP A 330 3.75 -15.13 -14.39
N LEU A 331 3.98 -16.05 -13.45
CA LEU A 331 4.20 -15.78 -12.04
C LEU A 331 5.59 -16.21 -11.60
N SER A 332 6.37 -15.26 -11.14
CA SER A 332 7.61 -15.48 -10.38
C SER A 332 7.36 -15.26 -8.89
N ILE A 333 7.96 -16.09 -8.04
CA ILE A 333 7.89 -15.94 -6.58
C ILE A 333 9.30 -15.89 -6.02
N THR A 334 9.56 -14.89 -5.17
CA THR A 334 10.80 -14.75 -4.42
C THR A 334 10.49 -14.68 -2.93
N ASN A 335 11.18 -15.48 -2.13
CA ASN A 335 11.09 -15.43 -0.67
C ASN A 335 12.28 -14.65 -0.10
N LEU A 336 12.01 -13.76 0.86
CA LEU A 336 13.03 -13.02 1.58
C LEU A 336 12.87 -13.24 3.10
N PRO A 337 13.97 -13.30 3.85
CA PRO A 337 13.94 -13.49 5.32
C PRO A 337 13.52 -12.17 6.01
N ALA A 338 12.25 -11.84 5.92
CA ALA A 338 11.63 -10.61 6.42
C ALA A 338 10.23 -10.88 6.98
N GLY A 339 9.74 -9.96 7.81
CA GLY A 339 8.34 -9.90 8.20
C GLY A 339 7.48 -9.16 7.19
N HIS A 340 6.42 -8.53 7.70
CA HIS A 340 5.45 -7.82 6.88
C HIS A 340 6.04 -6.57 6.20
N TRP A 341 6.91 -5.84 6.91
CA TRP A 341 7.51 -4.58 6.42
C TRP A 341 8.70 -4.81 5.50
N LEU A 342 8.59 -5.79 4.61
CA LEU A 342 9.65 -6.25 3.72
C LEU A 342 10.35 -5.11 2.94
N PRO A 343 9.64 -4.09 2.39
CA PRO A 343 10.29 -2.97 1.70
C PRO A 343 11.22 -2.13 2.60
N LEU A 344 10.97 -2.14 3.91
CA LEU A 344 11.78 -1.44 4.90
C LEU A 344 12.82 -2.35 5.53
N GLU A 345 12.51 -3.65 5.71
CA GLU A 345 13.41 -4.63 6.34
C GLU A 345 14.53 -5.09 5.42
N ARG A 346 14.24 -5.24 4.13
CA ARG A 346 15.13 -5.84 3.11
C ARG A 346 15.26 -4.94 1.88
N LYS A 347 15.59 -3.68 2.11
CA LYS A 347 15.64 -2.64 1.08
C LYS A 347 16.46 -3.04 -0.14
N ALA A 348 17.69 -3.51 0.08
CA ALA A 348 18.61 -3.88 -0.99
C ALA A 348 18.21 -5.19 -1.68
N GLU A 349 17.81 -6.20 -0.90
CA GLU A 349 17.40 -7.51 -1.42
C GLU A 349 16.11 -7.40 -2.25
N LEU A 350 15.16 -6.54 -1.84
CA LEU A 350 13.96 -6.26 -2.61
C LEU A 350 14.28 -5.60 -3.96
N VAL A 351 15.16 -4.60 -3.96
CA VAL A 351 15.64 -3.96 -5.20
C VAL A 351 16.29 -4.99 -6.11
N GLN A 352 17.13 -5.86 -5.58
CA GLN A 352 17.77 -6.92 -6.34
C GLN A 352 16.76 -7.92 -6.93
N ALA A 353 15.75 -8.33 -6.15
CA ALA A 353 14.71 -9.25 -6.60
C ALA A 353 13.89 -8.64 -7.75
N ILE A 354 13.47 -7.39 -7.62
CA ILE A 354 12.73 -6.67 -8.68
C ILE A 354 13.62 -6.52 -9.94
N ARG A 355 14.88 -6.11 -9.79
CA ARG A 355 15.82 -5.96 -10.89
C ARG A 355 16.05 -7.28 -11.65
N ALA A 356 16.26 -8.38 -10.93
CA ALA A 356 16.44 -9.69 -11.52
C ALA A 356 15.20 -10.12 -12.32
N TRP A 357 14.02 -9.90 -11.75
CA TRP A 357 12.75 -10.20 -12.41
C TRP A 357 12.53 -9.33 -13.66
N LEU A 358 12.75 -8.02 -13.59
CA LEU A 358 12.65 -7.13 -14.75
C LEU A 358 13.54 -7.64 -15.91
N LYS A 359 14.77 -8.04 -15.61
CA LYS A 359 15.70 -8.59 -16.60
C LYS A 359 15.20 -9.90 -17.22
N THR A 360 14.71 -10.83 -16.41
CA THR A 360 14.25 -12.15 -16.88
C THR A 360 12.95 -12.07 -17.66
N SER A 361 12.09 -11.10 -17.34
CA SER A 361 10.83 -10.85 -18.03
C SER A 361 10.96 -9.92 -19.27
N GLY A 362 12.16 -9.44 -19.58
CA GLY A 362 12.40 -8.55 -20.73
C GLY A 362 11.73 -7.17 -20.61
N LEU A 363 11.62 -6.65 -19.40
CA LEU A 363 10.92 -5.41 -19.05
C LEU A 363 11.84 -4.21 -18.90
#